data_becd0c5a05c147e5180f52eac454df9e
#
_entry.id   becd0c5a05c147e5180f52eac454df9e
#
_cell.length_a   1.000
_cell.length_b   1.000
_cell.length_c   1.000
_cell.angle_alpha   90.00
_cell.angle_beta   90.00
_cell.angle_gamma   90.00
#
_symmetry.space_group_name_H-M   'P 1'
#
loop_
_entity.id
_entity.type
_entity.pdbx_description
1 polymer ?
#
loop_
_entity_poly.entity_id
_entity_poly.type
_entity_poly.pdbx_seq_one_letter_code
_entity_poly.pdbx_strand_id
1 'polypeptide(L)'
;MSHPIRRISKSIPVIDFHAHTVVQEVREFSKGHVVQTSDPKNSSMSEEAIKSMETWIASNRRKMTDYSERLKDMDEMGVDIQVLTPSLVHQYTYWAEPEISLKMEQLTNNCLAESVAVNPERFIGLGSVPLQSPPHAIQELERCMGELGFKGVEISSTAEHMELGDAKMKPFWAAVARLGATVYLHPSGITDARYVRHQLWNSVGQPLEEAMAMSSLIYEGVMEAFPQLKICIAHGGGYLPFYAGRLDRNYREKPFLHTQMTKSPSDYLKENFWYDSCLYNVDMLEYLVEKVGSDRIVMGSDYPVGESDPVGFIRDSQKISDSDKDAILGLNAAKLLGLSV
;
A
#
# COMPACT_ATOMS: atom_id res chain seq x y z
N MET A 1 15.54 -13.98 -17.98
CA MET A 1 16.91 -13.67 -17.50
C MET A 1 16.78 -13.40 -16.01
N SER A 2 17.56 -14.08 -15.16
CA SER A 2 17.55 -13.81 -13.72
C SER A 2 18.11 -12.42 -13.47
N HIS A 3 17.29 -11.50 -12.97
CA HIS A 3 17.77 -10.20 -12.52
C HIS A 3 18.81 -10.40 -11.39
N PRO A 4 19.92 -9.68 -11.40
CA PRO A 4 20.94 -9.81 -10.37
C PRO A 4 20.32 -9.51 -9.00
N ILE A 5 20.59 -10.40 -8.04
CA ILE A 5 20.22 -10.19 -6.64
C ILE A 5 20.95 -8.93 -6.17
N ARG A 6 20.19 -7.92 -5.76
CA ARG A 6 20.73 -6.67 -5.22
C ARG A 6 21.55 -6.97 -3.97
N ARG A 7 22.82 -6.63 -3.97
CA ARG A 7 23.63 -6.61 -2.74
C ARG A 7 23.55 -5.22 -2.13
N ILE A 8 23.11 -5.16 -0.90
CA ILE A 8 23.04 -3.93 -0.11
C ILE A 8 24.37 -3.77 0.62
N SER A 9 25.00 -2.61 0.53
CA SER A 9 26.36 -2.37 1.05
C SER A 9 26.44 -2.17 2.57
N LYS A 10 25.32 -1.86 3.23
CA LYS A 10 25.22 -1.71 4.68
C LYS A 10 24.80 -3.02 5.35
N SER A 11 25.19 -3.21 6.60
CA SER A 11 24.79 -4.37 7.38
C SER A 11 23.27 -4.50 7.55
N ILE A 12 22.56 -3.35 7.63
CA ILE A 12 21.10 -3.26 7.69
C ILE A 12 20.70 -2.00 6.91
N PRO A 13 20.04 -2.15 5.75
CA PRO A 13 19.53 -0.98 5.02
C PRO A 13 18.26 -0.45 5.69
N VAL A 14 18.07 0.85 5.66
CA VAL A 14 16.82 1.51 6.01
C VAL A 14 15.95 1.57 4.76
N ILE A 15 14.80 0.90 4.80
CA ILE A 15 13.89 0.75 3.64
C ILE A 15 12.55 1.40 3.96
N ASP A 16 12.23 2.48 3.26
CA ASP A 16 10.92 3.11 3.30
C ASP A 16 9.98 2.40 2.33
N PHE A 17 8.95 1.75 2.89
CA PHE A 17 8.02 0.93 2.13
C PHE A 17 6.82 1.71 1.59
N HIS A 18 6.60 2.95 2.07
CA HIS A 18 5.44 3.77 1.75
C HIS A 18 5.87 5.12 1.19
N ALA A 19 5.96 5.21 -0.14
CA ALA A 19 6.35 6.44 -0.79
C ALA A 19 5.71 6.61 -2.17
N HIS A 20 4.97 7.69 -2.33
CA HIS A 20 4.20 8.01 -3.52
C HIS A 20 5.00 8.73 -4.59
N THR A 21 4.70 8.44 -5.86
CA THR A 21 5.21 9.19 -7.01
C THR A 21 4.08 9.53 -8.00
N VAL A 22 4.23 10.62 -8.73
CA VAL A 22 3.25 11.07 -9.73
C VAL A 22 3.88 10.99 -11.12
N VAL A 23 3.18 10.31 -12.02
CA VAL A 23 3.53 10.20 -13.42
C VAL A 23 2.78 11.25 -14.23
N GLN A 24 3.50 12.22 -14.80
CA GLN A 24 2.90 13.35 -15.53
C GLN A 24 2.21 12.89 -16.82
N GLU A 25 2.77 11.92 -17.49
CA GLU A 25 2.28 11.34 -18.75
C GLU A 25 0.88 10.77 -18.59
N VAL A 26 0.62 10.11 -17.46
CA VAL A 26 -0.71 9.56 -17.14
C VAL A 26 -1.71 10.68 -16.90
N ARG A 27 -1.30 11.76 -16.23
CA ARG A 27 -2.16 12.93 -16.03
C ARG A 27 -2.57 13.58 -17.37
N GLU A 28 -1.63 13.66 -18.31
CA GLU A 28 -1.96 14.18 -19.65
C GLU A 28 -2.87 13.23 -20.42
N PHE A 29 -2.60 11.94 -20.40
CA PHE A 29 -3.44 10.93 -21.04
C PHE A 29 -4.85 10.92 -20.46
N SER A 30 -4.99 10.97 -19.13
CA SER A 30 -6.29 10.91 -18.45
C SER A 30 -7.20 12.12 -18.75
N LYS A 31 -6.66 13.29 -19.06
CA LYS A 31 -7.46 14.50 -19.37
C LYS A 31 -8.55 14.27 -20.43
N GLY A 32 -8.31 13.39 -21.40
CA GLY A 32 -9.29 13.05 -22.45
C GLY A 32 -10.34 12.03 -22.03
N HIS A 33 -10.20 11.42 -20.86
CA HIS A 33 -11.01 10.27 -20.42
C HIS A 33 -11.70 10.51 -19.07
N VAL A 34 -11.28 11.53 -18.29
CA VAL A 34 -11.84 11.79 -16.95
C VAL A 34 -13.24 12.35 -17.05
N VAL A 35 -14.20 11.66 -16.47
CA VAL A 35 -15.48 12.25 -16.08
C VAL A 35 -15.25 12.90 -14.70
N GLN A 36 -15.47 14.20 -14.58
CA GLN A 36 -15.15 15.00 -13.36
C GLN A 36 -15.75 14.48 -12.04
N THR A 37 -16.69 13.57 -12.10
CA THR A 37 -17.38 12.99 -10.94
C THR A 37 -16.77 11.65 -10.47
N SER A 38 -15.73 11.17 -11.13
CA SER A 38 -15.26 9.79 -10.94
C SER A 38 -14.17 9.63 -9.88
N ASP A 39 -13.56 10.71 -9.38
CA ASP A 39 -12.64 10.59 -8.22
C ASP A 39 -13.46 10.67 -6.91
N PRO A 40 -13.53 9.59 -6.12
CA PRO A 40 -14.25 9.55 -4.86
C PRO A 40 -13.83 10.64 -3.87
N LYS A 41 -12.57 11.05 -3.89
CA LYS A 41 -12.06 12.14 -3.03
C LYS A 41 -12.82 13.44 -3.28
N ASN A 42 -13.03 13.79 -4.54
CA ASN A 42 -13.68 15.06 -4.89
C ASN A 42 -15.11 15.14 -4.35
N SER A 43 -15.82 14.02 -4.26
CA SER A 43 -17.16 13.96 -3.68
C SER A 43 -17.16 13.91 -2.14
N SER A 44 -16.02 13.65 -1.53
CA SER A 44 -15.85 13.54 -0.06
C SER A 44 -15.11 14.73 0.56
N MET A 45 -14.82 15.79 -0.21
CA MET A 45 -14.12 16.99 0.24
C MET A 45 -14.95 18.27 0.04
N SER A 46 -14.79 19.21 0.97
CA SER A 46 -15.32 20.58 0.78
C SER A 46 -14.48 21.37 -0.22
N GLU A 47 -15.02 22.47 -0.75
CA GLU A 47 -14.26 23.35 -1.66
C GLU A 47 -12.98 23.90 -1.03
N GLU A 48 -13.00 24.23 0.28
CA GLU A 48 -11.82 24.67 1.02
C GLU A 48 -10.78 23.56 1.12
N ALA A 49 -11.20 22.32 1.34
CA ALA A 49 -10.32 21.17 1.40
C ALA A 49 -9.65 20.90 0.05
N ILE A 50 -10.39 20.97 -1.04
CA ILE A 50 -9.87 20.84 -2.41
C ILE A 50 -8.82 21.92 -2.67
N LYS A 51 -9.13 23.18 -2.38
CA LYS A 51 -8.20 24.31 -2.58
C LYS A 51 -6.94 24.19 -1.73
N SER A 52 -7.08 23.74 -0.48
CA SER A 52 -5.93 23.46 0.41
C SER A 52 -5.03 22.36 -0.17
N MET A 53 -5.63 21.29 -0.66
CA MET A 53 -4.90 20.17 -1.29
C MET A 53 -4.20 20.62 -2.58
N GLU A 54 -4.85 21.40 -3.43
CA GLU A 54 -4.23 21.96 -4.65
C GLU A 54 -3.00 22.82 -4.31
N THR A 55 -3.10 23.64 -3.26
CA THR A 55 -1.99 24.47 -2.77
C THR A 55 -0.84 23.61 -2.27
N TRP A 56 -1.15 22.57 -1.51
CA TRP A 56 -0.16 21.62 -1.01
C TRP A 56 0.54 20.88 -2.17
N ILE A 57 -0.24 20.37 -3.14
CA ILE A 57 0.30 19.69 -4.34
C ILE A 57 1.24 20.63 -5.11
N ALA A 58 0.84 21.89 -5.31
CA ALA A 58 1.67 22.87 -6.03
C ALA A 58 3.01 23.09 -5.32
N SER A 59 3.02 23.15 -3.99
CA SER A 59 4.21 23.34 -3.17
C SER A 59 5.12 22.11 -3.11
N ASN A 60 4.55 20.91 -3.18
CA ASN A 60 5.28 19.64 -3.02
C ASN A 60 5.45 18.85 -4.33
N ARG A 61 5.03 19.43 -5.46
CA ARG A 61 5.05 18.74 -6.77
C ARG A 61 6.43 18.17 -7.10
N ARG A 62 7.50 18.92 -6.82
CA ARG A 62 8.86 18.49 -7.12
C ARG A 62 9.24 17.23 -6.34
N LYS A 63 8.85 17.12 -5.08
CA LYS A 63 9.08 15.91 -4.26
C LYS A 63 8.45 14.67 -4.85
N MET A 64 7.35 14.81 -5.59
CA MET A 64 6.62 13.71 -6.22
C MET A 64 7.10 13.38 -7.64
N THR A 65 7.83 14.30 -8.31
CA THR A 65 8.18 14.18 -9.74
C THR A 65 9.67 14.36 -10.04
N ASP A 66 10.46 14.88 -9.10
CA ASP A 66 11.89 15.14 -9.26
C ASP A 66 12.69 14.20 -8.34
N TYR A 67 13.27 13.18 -8.92
CA TYR A 67 14.01 12.16 -8.15
C TYR A 67 15.32 12.71 -7.55
N SER A 68 15.86 13.81 -8.07
CA SER A 68 17.04 14.46 -7.44
C SER A 68 16.68 15.15 -6.13
N GLU A 69 15.49 15.73 -6.05
CA GLU A 69 14.95 16.30 -4.80
C GLU A 69 14.62 15.18 -3.80
N ARG A 70 13.95 14.13 -4.27
CA ARG A 70 13.62 12.96 -3.46
C ARG A 70 14.85 12.30 -2.83
N LEU A 71 15.94 12.14 -3.58
CA LEU A 71 17.19 11.56 -3.06
C LEU A 71 17.77 12.38 -1.91
N LYS A 72 17.70 13.71 -1.98
CA LYS A 72 18.12 14.58 -0.88
C LYS A 72 17.27 14.40 0.36
N ASP A 73 15.93 14.40 0.17
CA ASP A 73 15.00 14.16 1.28
C ASP A 73 15.25 12.77 1.91
N MET A 74 15.49 11.72 1.10
CA MET A 74 15.86 10.40 1.61
C MET A 74 17.14 10.42 2.43
N ASP A 75 18.17 11.12 1.96
CA ASP A 75 19.44 11.25 2.69
C ASP A 75 19.24 11.99 4.02
N GLU A 76 18.41 13.03 4.05
CA GLU A 76 18.04 13.77 5.27
C GLU A 76 17.25 12.94 6.25
N MET A 77 16.33 12.09 5.78
CA MET A 77 15.55 11.14 6.58
C MET A 77 16.35 9.90 7.02
N GLY A 78 17.57 9.69 6.50
CA GLY A 78 18.36 8.50 6.76
C GLY A 78 17.88 7.23 6.04
N VAL A 79 17.11 7.38 4.95
CA VAL A 79 16.54 6.29 4.15
C VAL A 79 17.51 5.85 3.05
N ASP A 80 17.89 4.59 3.03
CA ASP A 80 18.77 4.03 2.01
C ASP A 80 18.03 3.65 0.73
N ILE A 81 16.85 3.02 0.87
CA ILE A 81 16.03 2.53 -0.23
C ILE A 81 14.60 2.97 -0.03
N GLN A 82 13.96 3.42 -1.09
CA GLN A 82 12.54 3.75 -1.09
C GLN A 82 11.79 2.86 -2.08
N VAL A 83 10.67 2.28 -1.63
CA VAL A 83 9.75 1.55 -2.47
C VAL A 83 8.82 2.57 -3.14
N LEU A 84 8.99 2.76 -4.43
CA LEU A 84 8.18 3.69 -5.21
C LEU A 84 6.84 3.04 -5.56
N THR A 85 5.77 3.70 -5.19
CA THR A 85 4.41 3.33 -5.55
C THR A 85 3.74 4.46 -6.32
N PRO A 86 2.77 4.18 -7.20
CA PRO A 86 1.96 5.22 -7.83
C PRO A 86 1.21 6.03 -6.77
N SER A 87 0.98 7.31 -7.03
CA SER A 87 0.12 8.10 -6.16
C SER A 87 -1.35 7.72 -6.34
N LEU A 88 -2.19 8.07 -5.37
CA LEU A 88 -3.64 7.85 -5.40
C LEU A 88 -4.32 8.24 -6.72
N VAL A 89 -3.79 9.22 -7.44
CA VAL A 89 -4.32 9.64 -8.76
C VAL A 89 -4.15 8.55 -9.81
N HIS A 90 -3.16 7.68 -9.66
CA HIS A 90 -2.82 6.63 -10.62
C HIS A 90 -3.34 5.26 -10.21
N GLN A 91 -3.56 5.02 -8.92
CA GLN A 91 -4.18 3.79 -8.42
C GLN A 91 -5.67 3.69 -8.74
N TYR A 92 -6.32 4.83 -8.93
CA TYR A 92 -7.77 4.95 -9.05
C TYR A 92 -8.19 5.09 -10.51
N THR A 93 -7.86 4.08 -11.30
CA THR A 93 -8.27 4.03 -12.71
C THR A 93 -9.59 3.29 -12.93
N TYR A 94 -10.25 2.82 -11.85
CA TYR A 94 -11.42 1.95 -11.89
C TYR A 94 -12.68 2.61 -12.47
N TRP A 95 -12.70 3.94 -12.54
CA TRP A 95 -13.73 4.73 -13.22
C TRP A 95 -13.64 4.61 -14.75
N ALA A 96 -12.51 4.15 -15.30
CA ALA A 96 -12.29 4.02 -16.73
C ALA A 96 -12.71 2.63 -17.22
N GLU A 97 -13.09 2.55 -18.51
CA GLU A 97 -13.26 1.25 -19.16
C GLU A 97 -11.98 0.41 -19.03
N PRO A 98 -12.07 -0.92 -18.87
CA PRO A 98 -10.94 -1.79 -18.56
C PRO A 98 -9.73 -1.63 -19.48
N GLU A 99 -9.94 -1.44 -20.78
CA GLU A 99 -8.86 -1.26 -21.77
C GLU A 99 -8.16 0.10 -21.62
N ILE A 100 -8.91 1.14 -21.22
CA ILE A 100 -8.35 2.47 -20.96
C ILE A 100 -7.56 2.44 -19.66
N SER A 101 -8.13 1.82 -18.62
CA SER A 101 -7.46 1.60 -17.35
C SER A 101 -6.15 0.84 -17.55
N LEU A 102 -6.16 -0.28 -18.27
CA LEU A 102 -4.94 -1.03 -18.58
C LEU A 102 -3.86 -0.17 -19.24
N LYS A 103 -4.23 0.68 -20.19
CA LYS A 103 -3.26 1.60 -20.85
C LYS A 103 -2.70 2.62 -19.88
N MET A 104 -3.52 3.14 -18.96
CA MET A 104 -3.06 4.06 -17.92
C MET A 104 -2.06 3.39 -16.97
N GLU A 105 -2.38 2.17 -16.53
CA GLU A 105 -1.50 1.39 -15.66
C GLU A 105 -0.19 1.01 -16.36
N GLN A 106 -0.25 0.61 -17.63
CA GLN A 106 0.96 0.32 -18.42
C GLN A 106 1.85 1.56 -18.55
N LEU A 107 1.27 2.73 -18.80
CA LEU A 107 2.01 3.98 -18.87
C LEU A 107 2.63 4.34 -17.51
N THR A 108 1.87 4.22 -16.43
CA THR A 108 2.35 4.42 -15.07
C THR A 108 3.54 3.51 -14.77
N ASN A 109 3.40 2.22 -15.02
CA ASN A 109 4.41 1.22 -14.71
C ASN A 109 5.68 1.38 -15.55
N ASN A 110 5.56 1.77 -16.83
CA ASN A 110 6.71 2.05 -17.68
C ASN A 110 7.53 3.24 -17.13
N CYS A 111 6.89 4.36 -16.82
CA CYS A 111 7.57 5.53 -16.27
C CYS A 111 8.19 5.22 -14.89
N LEU A 112 7.50 4.42 -14.07
CA LEU A 112 8.03 3.97 -12.78
C LEU A 112 9.27 3.09 -12.96
N ALA A 113 9.27 2.18 -13.94
CA ALA A 113 10.40 1.32 -14.25
C ALA A 113 11.61 2.12 -14.74
N GLU A 114 11.39 3.13 -15.57
CA GLU A 114 12.44 4.07 -16.01
C GLU A 114 13.04 4.80 -14.80
N SER A 115 12.19 5.26 -13.87
CA SER A 115 12.63 5.96 -12.65
C SER A 115 13.47 5.05 -11.75
N VAL A 116 13.08 3.80 -11.57
CA VAL A 116 13.87 2.79 -10.83
C VAL A 116 15.20 2.51 -11.54
N ALA A 117 15.21 2.46 -12.88
CA ALA A 117 16.41 2.17 -13.64
C ALA A 117 17.49 3.27 -13.54
N VAL A 118 17.11 4.52 -13.30
CA VAL A 118 18.05 5.63 -13.12
C VAL A 118 18.84 5.50 -11.82
N ASN A 119 18.21 5.03 -10.73
CA ASN A 119 18.84 4.87 -9.41
C ASN A 119 18.48 3.50 -8.80
N PRO A 120 18.92 2.39 -9.43
CA PRO A 120 18.49 1.06 -9.03
C PRO A 120 18.95 0.65 -7.62
N GLU A 121 19.96 1.31 -7.05
CA GLU A 121 20.42 1.10 -5.67
C GLU A 121 19.53 1.79 -4.62
N ARG A 122 18.75 2.78 -5.04
CA ARG A 122 17.95 3.63 -4.15
C ARG A 122 16.45 3.35 -4.28
N PHE A 123 15.98 2.78 -5.40
CA PHE A 123 14.56 2.60 -5.68
C PHE A 123 14.19 1.17 -6.02
N ILE A 124 13.02 0.77 -5.53
CA ILE A 124 12.33 -0.48 -5.87
C ILE A 124 10.92 -0.11 -6.33
N GLY A 125 10.43 -0.71 -7.42
CA GLY A 125 9.08 -0.44 -7.91
C GLY A 125 8.07 -1.45 -7.40
N LEU A 126 6.89 -0.95 -7.00
CA LEU A 126 5.64 -1.68 -6.99
C LEU A 126 4.72 -1.02 -8.03
N GLY A 127 4.24 -1.81 -8.98
CA GLY A 127 3.39 -1.30 -10.06
C GLY A 127 1.94 -1.08 -9.63
N SER A 128 1.09 -0.75 -10.59
CA SER A 128 -0.36 -0.64 -10.42
C SER A 128 -1.08 -1.50 -11.45
N VAL A 129 -2.31 -1.95 -11.14
CA VAL A 129 -3.09 -2.85 -11.99
C VAL A 129 -4.58 -2.49 -12.01
N PRO A 130 -5.29 -2.69 -13.13
CA PRO A 130 -6.71 -2.35 -13.27
C PRO A 130 -7.62 -3.39 -12.59
N LEU A 131 -7.77 -3.30 -11.26
CA LEU A 131 -8.48 -4.30 -10.45
C LEU A 131 -9.95 -4.51 -10.81
N GLN A 132 -10.62 -3.52 -11.40
CA GLN A 132 -12.01 -3.68 -11.88
C GLN A 132 -12.14 -4.75 -12.97
N SER A 133 -11.01 -5.14 -13.58
CA SER A 133 -10.93 -6.23 -14.55
C SER A 133 -9.84 -7.23 -14.16
N PRO A 134 -10.15 -8.28 -13.38
CA PRO A 134 -9.16 -9.27 -12.96
C PRO A 134 -8.32 -9.88 -14.08
N PRO A 135 -8.84 -10.14 -15.31
CA PRO A 135 -8.00 -10.60 -16.42
C PRO A 135 -6.91 -9.59 -16.82
N HIS A 136 -7.25 -8.30 -16.92
CA HIS A 136 -6.27 -7.25 -17.25
C HIS A 136 -5.31 -7.01 -16.07
N ALA A 137 -5.80 -7.10 -14.82
CA ALA A 137 -4.96 -7.00 -13.63
C ALA A 137 -3.92 -8.13 -13.58
N ILE A 138 -4.28 -9.35 -13.94
CA ILE A 138 -3.35 -10.49 -14.02
C ILE A 138 -2.32 -10.25 -15.13
N GLN A 139 -2.76 -9.84 -16.30
CA GLN A 139 -1.87 -9.53 -17.43
C GLN A 139 -0.81 -8.51 -17.04
N GLU A 140 -1.21 -7.41 -16.41
CA GLU A 140 -0.30 -6.34 -16.03
C GLU A 140 0.58 -6.72 -14.83
N LEU A 141 0.06 -7.49 -13.87
CA LEU A 141 0.86 -8.07 -12.78
C LEU A 141 2.00 -8.94 -13.33
N GLU A 142 1.69 -9.83 -14.29
CA GLU A 142 2.69 -10.69 -14.93
C GLU A 142 3.76 -9.87 -15.65
N ARG A 143 3.35 -8.79 -16.32
CA ARG A 143 4.29 -7.87 -16.96
C ARG A 143 5.16 -7.13 -15.95
N CYS A 144 4.59 -6.61 -14.90
CA CYS A 144 5.32 -5.94 -13.80
C CYS A 144 6.39 -6.84 -13.21
N MET A 145 6.05 -8.09 -12.91
CA MET A 145 6.98 -9.05 -12.31
C MET A 145 8.02 -9.59 -13.29
N GLY A 146 7.61 -9.86 -14.54
CA GLY A 146 8.44 -10.53 -15.55
C GLY A 146 9.31 -9.59 -16.36
N GLU A 147 8.71 -8.53 -16.90
CA GLU A 147 9.39 -7.62 -17.84
C GLU A 147 10.01 -6.42 -17.14
N LEU A 148 9.27 -5.78 -16.20
CA LEU A 148 9.71 -4.56 -15.52
C LEU A 148 10.58 -4.83 -14.29
N GLY A 149 10.61 -6.07 -13.79
CA GLY A 149 11.43 -6.48 -12.65
C GLY A 149 10.95 -5.94 -11.30
N PHE A 150 9.68 -5.53 -11.22
CA PHE A 150 9.07 -5.08 -9.98
C PHE A 150 8.95 -6.21 -8.95
N LYS A 151 8.76 -5.85 -7.69
CA LYS A 151 8.60 -6.81 -6.60
C LYS A 151 7.14 -7.14 -6.30
N GLY A 152 6.22 -6.49 -6.97
CA GLY A 152 4.78 -6.63 -6.80
C GLY A 152 4.03 -5.41 -7.29
N VAL A 153 2.87 -5.19 -6.70
CA VAL A 153 1.97 -4.10 -7.08
C VAL A 153 1.37 -3.43 -5.84
N GLU A 154 1.05 -2.15 -5.98
CA GLU A 154 0.16 -1.46 -5.09
C GLU A 154 -1.27 -1.58 -5.62
N ILE A 155 -2.23 -1.79 -4.73
CA ILE A 155 -3.66 -1.87 -5.05
C ILE A 155 -4.47 -1.02 -4.07
N SER A 156 -5.67 -0.62 -4.47
CA SER A 156 -6.57 0.04 -3.54
C SER A 156 -7.33 -0.96 -2.64
N SER A 157 -8.02 -0.41 -1.64
CA SER A 157 -8.84 -1.15 -0.67
C SER A 157 -10.08 -1.81 -1.30
N THR A 158 -10.51 -1.34 -2.45
CA THR A 158 -11.67 -1.84 -3.19
C THR A 158 -11.48 -1.58 -4.69
N ALA A 159 -12.18 -2.30 -5.53
CA ALA A 159 -12.21 -2.09 -6.97
C ALA A 159 -13.63 -1.74 -7.41
N GLU A 160 -13.93 -0.43 -7.52
CA GLU A 160 -15.26 0.09 -7.85
C GLU A 160 -16.31 -0.39 -6.82
N HIS A 161 -17.15 -1.37 -7.17
CA HIS A 161 -18.18 -1.97 -6.30
C HIS A 161 -17.79 -3.39 -5.84
N MET A 162 -16.54 -3.79 -6.03
CA MET A 162 -16.07 -5.14 -5.76
C MET A 162 -15.10 -5.11 -4.59
N GLU A 163 -15.44 -5.85 -3.54
CA GLU A 163 -14.53 -6.05 -2.41
C GLU A 163 -13.37 -6.96 -2.80
N LEU A 164 -12.24 -6.82 -2.12
CA LEU A 164 -11.03 -7.61 -2.44
C LEU A 164 -11.20 -9.12 -2.23
N GLY A 165 -12.11 -9.51 -1.33
CA GLY A 165 -12.44 -10.91 -1.10
C GLY A 165 -13.48 -11.49 -2.07
N ASP A 166 -14.08 -10.69 -2.94
CA ASP A 166 -15.09 -11.16 -3.90
C ASP A 166 -14.58 -12.37 -4.71
N ALA A 167 -15.47 -13.31 -4.99
CA ALA A 167 -15.14 -14.52 -5.74
C ALA A 167 -14.51 -14.22 -7.11
N LYS A 168 -14.86 -13.10 -7.74
CA LYS A 168 -14.27 -12.64 -9.01
C LYS A 168 -12.78 -12.28 -8.88
N MET A 169 -12.32 -11.92 -7.67
CA MET A 169 -10.92 -11.59 -7.40
C MET A 169 -10.05 -12.84 -7.16
N LYS A 170 -10.64 -14.02 -6.92
CA LYS A 170 -9.85 -15.25 -6.66
C LYS A 170 -8.82 -15.58 -7.74
N PRO A 171 -9.07 -15.40 -9.05
CA PRO A 171 -8.04 -15.62 -10.09
C PRO A 171 -6.85 -14.65 -9.96
N PHE A 172 -7.09 -13.39 -9.59
CA PHE A 172 -6.03 -12.42 -9.33
C PHE A 172 -5.17 -12.86 -8.13
N TRP A 173 -5.79 -13.23 -7.00
CA TRP A 173 -5.06 -13.73 -5.83
C TRP A 173 -4.26 -15.00 -6.11
N ALA A 174 -4.80 -15.89 -6.95
CA ALA A 174 -4.05 -17.07 -7.41
C ALA A 174 -2.81 -16.69 -8.23
N ALA A 175 -2.91 -15.66 -9.09
CA ALA A 175 -1.78 -15.15 -9.85
C ALA A 175 -0.73 -14.48 -8.94
N VAL A 176 -1.16 -13.65 -7.97
CA VAL A 176 -0.29 -13.04 -6.95
C VAL A 176 0.48 -14.13 -6.20
N ALA A 177 -0.21 -15.15 -5.72
CA ALA A 177 0.39 -16.27 -4.98
C ALA A 177 1.39 -17.06 -5.83
N ARG A 178 1.04 -17.36 -7.08
CA ARG A 178 1.89 -18.09 -8.04
C ARG A 178 3.18 -17.34 -8.36
N LEU A 179 3.10 -16.02 -8.51
CA LEU A 179 4.24 -15.15 -8.83
C LEU A 179 5.07 -14.80 -7.59
N GLY A 180 4.55 -15.04 -6.38
CA GLY A 180 5.18 -14.61 -5.13
C GLY A 180 5.26 -13.08 -4.99
N ALA A 181 4.36 -12.38 -5.69
CA ALA A 181 4.33 -10.93 -5.71
C ALA A 181 3.96 -10.36 -4.33
N THR A 182 4.59 -9.24 -3.98
CA THR A 182 4.20 -8.43 -2.83
C THR A 182 3.05 -7.53 -3.24
N VAL A 183 2.00 -7.49 -2.44
CA VAL A 183 0.89 -6.57 -2.62
C VAL A 183 0.95 -5.51 -1.52
N TYR A 184 1.01 -4.25 -1.90
CA TYR A 184 0.84 -3.13 -0.99
C TYR A 184 -0.60 -2.63 -1.14
N LEU A 185 -1.38 -2.70 -0.06
CA LEU A 185 -2.76 -2.25 -0.03
C LEU A 185 -2.81 -0.85 0.56
N HIS A 186 -3.15 0.12 -0.27
CA HIS A 186 -3.29 1.52 0.12
C HIS A 186 -4.72 2.00 -0.13
N PRO A 187 -5.38 2.65 0.83
CA PRO A 187 -6.76 3.10 0.69
C PRO A 187 -6.88 4.24 -0.31
N SER A 188 -7.97 4.27 -1.05
CA SER A 188 -8.20 5.25 -2.11
C SER A 188 -9.34 6.22 -1.85
N GLY A 189 -10.14 5.97 -0.84
CA GLY A 189 -11.23 6.83 -0.41
C GLY A 189 -12.61 6.23 -0.70
N ILE A 190 -13.36 5.88 0.35
CA ILE A 190 -14.79 5.55 0.24
C ILE A 190 -15.59 6.84 0.13
N THR A 191 -16.53 6.89 -0.79
CA THR A 191 -17.46 8.02 -0.93
C THR A 191 -18.54 7.97 0.15
N ASP A 192 -18.50 8.91 1.10
CA ASP A 192 -19.56 9.10 2.10
C ASP A 192 -19.76 10.60 2.35
N ALA A 193 -20.99 11.08 2.21
CA ALA A 193 -21.32 12.50 2.45
C ALA A 193 -20.97 12.99 3.86
N ARG A 194 -20.86 12.09 4.83
CA ARG A 194 -20.42 12.40 6.20
C ARG A 194 -18.95 12.82 6.28
N TYR A 195 -18.13 12.42 5.33
CA TYR A 195 -16.69 12.71 5.29
C TYR A 195 -16.36 14.12 4.80
N VAL A 196 -17.30 14.80 4.14
CA VAL A 196 -17.07 16.15 3.59
C VAL A 196 -16.68 17.15 4.66
N ARG A 197 -17.30 17.06 5.84
CA ARG A 197 -16.94 17.93 6.97
C ARG A 197 -15.63 17.46 7.60
N HIS A 198 -14.73 18.41 7.85
CA HIS A 198 -13.48 18.21 8.58
C HIS A 198 -12.47 17.26 7.89
N GLN A 199 -12.58 17.04 6.58
CA GLN A 199 -11.73 16.13 5.81
C GLN A 199 -11.70 14.70 6.38
N LEU A 200 -12.83 14.19 6.88
CA LEU A 200 -12.89 12.88 7.52
C LEU A 200 -12.60 11.73 6.54
N TRP A 201 -12.61 11.97 5.24
CA TRP A 201 -12.24 10.98 4.23
C TRP A 201 -10.80 10.44 4.45
N ASN A 202 -9.85 11.31 4.84
CA ASN A 202 -8.47 10.93 5.12
C ASN A 202 -8.33 10.33 6.53
N SER A 203 -8.75 11.08 7.57
CA SER A 203 -8.48 10.70 8.96
C SER A 203 -9.38 9.57 9.50
N VAL A 204 -10.53 9.33 8.88
CA VAL A 204 -11.52 8.31 9.30
C VAL A 204 -11.80 7.33 8.17
N GLY A 205 -12.00 7.83 6.94
CA GLY A 205 -12.37 7.01 5.79
C GLY A 205 -11.28 6.03 5.40
N GLN A 206 -10.06 6.49 5.19
CA GLN A 206 -8.95 5.63 4.79
C GLN A 206 -8.66 4.50 5.78
N PRO A 207 -8.52 4.73 7.10
CA PRO A 207 -8.38 3.66 8.06
C PRO A 207 -9.58 2.69 8.10
N LEU A 208 -10.80 3.17 7.80
CA LEU A 208 -11.97 2.31 7.68
C LEU A 208 -11.90 1.40 6.44
N GLU A 209 -11.43 1.92 5.32
CA GLU A 209 -11.26 1.13 4.09
C GLU A 209 -10.27 -0.02 4.28
N GLU A 210 -9.14 0.24 4.92
CA GLU A 210 -8.16 -0.80 5.26
C GLU A 210 -8.76 -1.89 6.13
N ALA A 211 -9.54 -1.48 7.15
CA ALA A 211 -10.24 -2.43 8.02
C ALA A 211 -11.27 -3.26 7.23
N MET A 212 -12.01 -2.66 6.29
CA MET A 212 -12.97 -3.34 5.44
C MET A 212 -12.27 -4.30 4.47
N ALA A 213 -11.19 -3.87 3.81
CA ALA A 213 -10.44 -4.70 2.88
C ALA A 213 -9.87 -5.95 3.56
N MET A 214 -9.20 -5.80 4.71
CA MET A 214 -8.69 -6.94 5.48
C MET A 214 -9.84 -7.87 5.93
N SER A 215 -10.95 -7.30 6.38
CA SER A 215 -12.13 -8.10 6.78
C SER A 215 -12.68 -8.90 5.62
N SER A 216 -12.80 -8.29 4.43
CA SER A 216 -13.23 -8.98 3.21
C SER A 216 -12.29 -10.14 2.86
N LEU A 217 -10.98 -9.91 2.84
CA LEU A 217 -9.98 -10.95 2.56
C LEU A 217 -10.05 -12.12 3.55
N ILE A 218 -10.33 -11.86 4.82
CA ILE A 218 -10.45 -12.86 5.87
C ILE A 218 -11.77 -13.64 5.71
N TYR A 219 -12.91 -12.94 5.75
CA TYR A 219 -14.22 -13.57 5.80
C TYR A 219 -14.61 -14.29 4.50
N GLU A 220 -14.13 -13.82 3.35
CA GLU A 220 -14.33 -14.47 2.05
C GLU A 220 -13.29 -15.56 1.76
N GLY A 221 -12.42 -15.87 2.74
CA GLY A 221 -11.51 -17.02 2.73
C GLY A 221 -10.31 -16.88 1.79
N VAL A 222 -9.93 -15.68 1.38
CA VAL A 222 -8.73 -15.46 0.54
C VAL A 222 -7.48 -15.87 1.31
N MET A 223 -7.37 -15.46 2.59
CA MET A 223 -6.22 -15.80 3.44
C MET A 223 -6.14 -17.31 3.73
N GLU A 224 -7.26 -18.00 3.76
CA GLU A 224 -7.32 -19.45 3.93
C GLU A 224 -6.90 -20.17 2.65
N ALA A 225 -7.38 -19.72 1.49
CA ALA A 225 -7.08 -20.32 0.19
C ALA A 225 -5.64 -20.06 -0.26
N PHE A 226 -5.03 -18.94 0.15
CA PHE A 226 -3.71 -18.50 -0.28
C PHE A 226 -2.87 -18.01 0.91
N PRO A 227 -2.51 -18.89 1.87
CA PRO A 227 -1.82 -18.50 3.11
C PRO A 227 -0.41 -17.91 2.88
N GLN A 228 0.17 -18.11 1.69
CA GLN A 228 1.49 -17.59 1.31
C GLN A 228 1.47 -16.16 0.75
N LEU A 229 0.30 -15.53 0.62
CA LEU A 229 0.22 -14.15 0.13
C LEU A 229 1.02 -13.20 1.01
N LYS A 230 1.69 -12.26 0.35
CA LYS A 230 2.47 -11.20 0.96
C LYS A 230 1.71 -9.90 0.79
N ILE A 231 0.83 -9.59 1.72
CA ILE A 231 0.00 -8.37 1.69
C ILE A 231 0.44 -7.44 2.82
N CYS A 232 0.97 -6.28 2.47
CA CYS A 232 1.30 -5.21 3.40
C CYS A 232 0.18 -4.16 3.36
N ILE A 233 -0.30 -3.76 4.52
CA ILE A 233 -1.40 -2.81 4.67
C ILE A 233 -0.82 -1.46 5.09
N ALA A 234 -1.26 -0.39 4.44
CA ALA A 234 -0.89 0.97 4.81
C ALA A 234 -1.41 1.37 6.21
N HIS A 235 -0.85 2.42 6.77
CA HIS A 235 -1.29 3.08 8.02
C HIS A 235 -1.52 2.11 9.19
N GLY A 236 -0.64 1.11 9.33
CA GLY A 236 -0.73 0.11 10.39
C GLY A 236 -1.97 -0.77 10.33
N GLY A 237 -2.66 -0.85 9.18
CA GLY A 237 -3.89 -1.62 9.00
C GLY A 237 -5.14 -0.91 9.51
N GLY A 238 -5.11 0.41 9.57
CA GLY A 238 -6.26 1.22 9.98
C GLY A 238 -6.73 0.89 11.39
N TYR A 239 -8.01 0.58 11.53
CA TYR A 239 -8.58 0.29 12.86
C TYR A 239 -8.53 -1.19 13.25
N LEU A 240 -8.29 -2.11 12.29
CA LEU A 240 -8.58 -3.52 12.52
C LEU A 240 -7.66 -4.18 13.55
N PRO A 241 -6.32 -4.01 13.53
CA PRO A 241 -5.45 -4.58 14.55
C PRO A 241 -5.75 -4.08 15.95
N PHE A 242 -6.24 -2.83 16.06
CA PHE A 242 -6.55 -2.19 17.35
C PHE A 242 -7.92 -2.61 17.90
N TYR A 243 -8.82 -3.16 17.08
CA TYR A 243 -10.18 -3.50 17.47
C TYR A 243 -10.61 -4.93 17.11
N ALA A 244 -9.68 -5.83 16.88
CA ALA A 244 -9.92 -7.21 16.44
C ALA A 244 -10.78 -8.04 17.41
N GLY A 245 -10.74 -7.75 18.70
CA GLY A 245 -11.48 -8.51 19.70
C GLY A 245 -13.00 -8.57 19.47
N ARG A 246 -13.58 -7.58 18.79
CA ARG A 246 -15.00 -7.61 18.43
C ARG A 246 -15.28 -8.58 17.26
N LEU A 247 -14.34 -8.71 16.33
CA LEU A 247 -14.42 -9.70 15.25
C LEU A 247 -14.33 -11.11 15.83
N ASP A 248 -13.39 -11.36 16.74
CA ASP A 248 -13.21 -12.65 17.40
C ASP A 248 -14.45 -13.05 18.21
N ARG A 249 -15.06 -12.09 18.91
CA ARG A 249 -16.32 -12.33 19.58
C ARG A 249 -17.42 -12.75 18.61
N ASN A 250 -17.60 -12.00 17.52
CA ASN A 250 -18.58 -12.34 16.49
C ASN A 250 -18.30 -13.72 15.87
N TYR A 251 -17.04 -14.02 15.60
CA TYR A 251 -16.61 -15.32 15.11
C TYR A 251 -17.05 -16.44 16.07
N ARG A 252 -16.78 -16.34 17.37
CA ARG A 252 -17.20 -17.37 18.36
C ARG A 252 -18.71 -17.51 18.50
N GLU A 253 -19.45 -16.40 18.47
CA GLU A 253 -20.87 -16.38 18.79
C GLU A 253 -21.79 -16.59 17.55
N LYS A 254 -21.25 -16.48 16.34
CA LYS A 254 -22.02 -16.49 15.09
C LYS A 254 -21.48 -17.52 14.10
N PRO A 255 -21.85 -18.81 14.24
CA PRO A 255 -21.31 -19.89 13.39
C PRO A 255 -21.50 -19.67 11.88
N PHE A 256 -22.50 -18.89 11.45
CA PHE A 256 -22.70 -18.58 10.03
C PHE A 256 -21.56 -17.75 9.40
N LEU A 257 -20.70 -17.14 10.22
CA LEU A 257 -19.49 -16.43 9.75
C LEU A 257 -18.30 -17.35 9.49
N HIS A 258 -18.38 -18.64 9.86
CA HIS A 258 -17.24 -19.56 9.81
C HIS A 258 -17.07 -20.28 8.46
N THR A 259 -17.86 -19.97 7.46
CA THR A 259 -17.97 -20.77 6.24
C THR A 259 -16.68 -20.84 5.40
N GLN A 260 -15.80 -19.86 5.56
CA GLN A 260 -14.57 -19.73 4.78
C GLN A 260 -13.30 -19.64 5.65
N MET A 261 -13.43 -19.79 6.97
CA MET A 261 -12.36 -19.55 7.93
C MET A 261 -12.16 -20.74 8.86
N THR A 262 -10.91 -21.09 9.20
CA THR A 262 -10.58 -22.16 10.15
C THR A 262 -10.02 -21.65 11.48
N LYS A 263 -9.66 -20.38 11.58
CA LYS A 263 -9.11 -19.73 12.78
C LYS A 263 -9.78 -18.38 13.06
N SER A 264 -9.50 -17.77 14.20
CA SER A 264 -10.09 -16.48 14.57
C SER A 264 -9.57 -15.35 13.68
N PRO A 265 -10.34 -14.27 13.47
CA PRO A 265 -9.88 -13.11 12.70
C PRO A 265 -8.54 -12.55 13.17
N SER A 266 -8.31 -12.46 14.48
CA SER A 266 -7.04 -11.95 15.02
C SER A 266 -5.83 -12.83 14.69
N ASP A 267 -6.01 -14.14 14.50
CA ASP A 267 -4.93 -15.02 14.07
C ASP A 267 -4.51 -14.71 12.62
N TYR A 268 -5.48 -14.42 11.73
CA TYR A 268 -5.15 -13.97 10.36
C TYR A 268 -4.41 -12.65 10.36
N LEU A 269 -4.83 -11.68 11.20
CA LEU A 269 -4.15 -10.38 11.30
C LEU A 269 -2.68 -10.54 11.68
N LYS A 270 -2.38 -11.48 12.57
CA LYS A 270 -1.02 -11.76 13.05
C LYS A 270 -0.19 -12.56 12.05
N GLU A 271 -0.79 -13.53 11.38
CA GLU A 271 -0.06 -14.53 10.60
C GLU A 271 0.06 -14.20 9.11
N ASN A 272 -0.93 -13.50 8.54
CA ASN A 272 -1.09 -13.37 7.11
C ASN A 272 -0.84 -11.97 6.55
N PHE A 273 -0.86 -10.93 7.40
CA PHE A 273 -0.66 -9.56 6.95
C PHE A 273 0.67 -8.99 7.43
N TRP A 274 1.11 -7.97 6.72
CA TRP A 274 2.19 -7.07 7.07
C TRP A 274 1.59 -5.67 7.20
N TYR A 275 2.27 -4.77 7.89
CA TYR A 275 1.78 -3.43 8.17
C TYR A 275 2.90 -2.42 8.03
N ASP A 276 2.63 -1.23 7.54
CA ASP A 276 3.62 -0.16 7.65
C ASP A 276 3.55 0.54 9.03
N SER A 277 4.55 1.36 9.30
CA SER A 277 4.66 2.09 10.57
C SER A 277 4.06 3.50 10.52
N CYS A 278 3.30 3.87 9.49
CA CYS A 278 2.75 5.21 9.31
C CYS A 278 1.56 5.44 10.24
N LEU A 279 1.83 5.65 11.54
CA LEU A 279 0.84 5.71 12.62
C LEU A 279 0.81 7.05 13.37
N TYR A 280 1.77 7.95 13.14
CA TYR A 280 1.87 9.28 13.72
C TYR A 280 1.88 9.33 15.27
N ASN A 281 1.94 8.20 15.96
CA ASN A 281 1.99 8.08 17.40
C ASN A 281 2.77 6.83 17.81
N VAL A 282 3.86 7.01 18.57
CA VAL A 282 4.74 5.92 19.02
C VAL A 282 4.02 4.88 19.86
N ASP A 283 3.08 5.28 20.72
CA ASP A 283 2.28 4.34 21.53
C ASP A 283 1.44 3.40 20.65
N MET A 284 0.98 3.89 19.48
CA MET A 284 0.24 3.06 18.53
C MET A 284 1.15 2.07 17.81
N LEU A 285 2.37 2.46 17.48
CA LEU A 285 3.37 1.53 16.94
C LEU A 285 3.71 0.43 17.96
N GLU A 286 3.94 0.79 19.21
CA GLU A 286 4.22 -0.16 20.30
C GLU A 286 3.06 -1.13 20.50
N TYR A 287 1.82 -0.64 20.44
CA TYR A 287 0.62 -1.47 20.52
C TYR A 287 0.49 -2.41 19.32
N LEU A 288 0.76 -1.92 18.11
CA LEU A 288 0.72 -2.75 16.91
C LEU A 288 1.76 -3.89 17.01
N VAL A 289 2.99 -3.59 17.44
CA VAL A 289 4.04 -4.59 17.70
C VAL A 289 3.55 -5.66 18.70
N GLU A 290 2.88 -5.24 19.78
CA GLU A 290 2.31 -6.17 20.75
C GLU A 290 1.25 -7.11 20.14
N LYS A 291 0.44 -6.60 19.21
CA LYS A 291 -0.68 -7.35 18.63
C LYS A 291 -0.27 -8.28 17.50
N VAL A 292 0.61 -7.84 16.61
CA VAL A 292 0.93 -8.60 15.39
C VAL A 292 2.35 -9.16 15.36
N GLY A 293 3.24 -8.66 16.21
CA GLY A 293 4.66 -8.99 16.22
C GLY A 293 5.50 -7.98 15.44
N SER A 294 6.72 -7.72 15.90
CA SER A 294 7.66 -6.80 15.24
C SER A 294 8.06 -7.27 13.84
N ASP A 295 8.06 -8.58 13.60
CA ASP A 295 8.42 -9.22 12.33
C ASP A 295 7.36 -9.03 11.22
N ARG A 296 6.24 -8.41 11.53
CA ARG A 296 5.14 -8.08 10.60
C ARG A 296 5.05 -6.60 10.26
N ILE A 297 5.96 -5.78 10.75
CA ILE A 297 5.92 -4.33 10.53
C ILE A 297 7.11 -3.91 9.67
N VAL A 298 6.86 -3.06 8.70
CA VAL A 298 7.86 -2.40 7.84
C VAL A 298 7.83 -0.89 8.09
N MET A 299 8.94 -0.21 7.93
CA MET A 299 8.93 1.25 7.99
C MET A 299 8.20 1.83 6.77
N GLY A 300 7.34 2.82 6.99
CA GLY A 300 6.67 3.60 5.96
C GLY A 300 6.58 5.05 6.38
N SER A 301 6.94 5.96 5.48
CA SER A 301 6.89 7.40 5.71
C SER A 301 5.64 8.10 5.17
N ASP A 302 4.97 7.49 4.20
CA ASP A 302 3.92 8.14 3.39
C ASP A 302 4.47 9.37 2.64
N TYR A 303 5.72 9.27 2.15
CA TYR A 303 6.41 10.35 1.47
C TYR A 303 5.66 10.81 0.20
N PRO A 304 5.49 12.11 -0.04
CA PRO A 304 5.99 13.26 0.73
C PRO A 304 4.94 13.84 1.69
N VAL A 305 3.89 13.11 2.05
CA VAL A 305 2.71 13.60 2.78
C VAL A 305 2.85 13.41 4.29
N GLY A 306 3.40 12.28 4.70
CA GLY A 306 3.31 11.78 6.05
C GLY A 306 4.46 12.17 6.98
N GLU A 307 5.19 11.17 7.50
CA GLU A 307 6.20 11.35 8.54
C GLU A 307 7.52 11.88 7.96
N SER A 308 8.00 13.00 8.48
CA SER A 308 9.23 13.65 8.03
C SER A 308 10.50 13.04 8.65
N ASP A 309 10.38 12.34 9.77
CA ASP A 309 11.46 11.60 10.43
C ASP A 309 11.02 10.17 10.77
N PRO A 310 10.79 9.31 9.76
CA PRO A 310 10.28 7.95 9.98
C PRO A 310 11.27 7.07 10.75
N VAL A 311 12.57 7.36 10.66
CA VAL A 311 13.61 6.63 11.40
C VAL A 311 13.58 7.03 12.88
N GLY A 312 13.53 8.32 13.18
CA GLY A 312 13.39 8.82 14.55
C GLY A 312 12.11 8.34 15.19
N PHE A 313 10.98 8.39 14.47
CA PHE A 313 9.70 7.87 14.95
C PHE A 313 9.80 6.43 15.49
N ILE A 314 10.48 5.52 14.77
CA ILE A 314 10.67 4.13 15.23
C ILE A 314 11.69 4.06 16.38
N ARG A 315 12.80 4.82 16.27
CA ARG A 315 13.87 4.82 17.29
C ARG A 315 13.42 5.38 18.63
N ASP A 316 12.43 6.27 18.67
CA ASP A 316 11.92 6.91 19.87
C ASP A 316 11.15 5.97 20.81
N SER A 317 10.67 4.83 20.32
CA SER A 317 9.99 3.85 21.18
C SER A 317 10.92 3.35 22.29
N GLN A 318 10.37 3.34 23.51
CA GLN A 318 11.05 2.82 24.69
C GLN A 318 10.70 1.36 25.00
N LYS A 319 9.72 0.77 24.29
CA LYS A 319 9.24 -0.59 24.53
C LYS A 319 9.69 -1.59 23.47
N ILE A 320 10.02 -1.11 22.27
CA ILE A 320 10.50 -1.94 21.18
C ILE A 320 12.03 -2.14 21.35
N SER A 321 12.50 -3.38 21.30
CA SER A 321 13.93 -3.68 21.40
C SER A 321 14.72 -3.13 20.20
N ASP A 322 16.01 -2.85 20.35
CA ASP A 322 16.83 -2.33 19.25
C ASP A 322 16.89 -3.31 18.07
N SER A 323 16.90 -4.60 18.31
CA SER A 323 16.84 -5.62 17.26
C SER A 323 15.51 -5.60 16.50
N ASP A 324 14.39 -5.38 17.20
CA ASP A 324 13.08 -5.24 16.57
C ASP A 324 12.96 -3.92 15.78
N LYS A 325 13.52 -2.83 16.30
CA LYS A 325 13.60 -1.55 15.56
C LYS A 325 14.41 -1.74 14.27
N ASP A 326 15.52 -2.43 14.30
CA ASP A 326 16.33 -2.74 13.10
C ASP A 326 15.54 -3.61 12.11
N ALA A 327 14.78 -4.57 12.63
CA ALA A 327 13.90 -5.39 11.80
C ALA A 327 12.83 -4.52 11.08
N ILE A 328 12.15 -3.64 11.81
CA ILE A 328 11.12 -2.73 11.28
C ILE A 328 11.73 -1.75 10.28
N LEU A 329 12.91 -1.18 10.58
CA LEU A 329 13.57 -0.19 9.73
C LEU A 329 13.99 -0.75 8.36
N GLY A 330 14.26 -2.08 8.25
CA GLY A 330 14.72 -2.58 6.96
C GLY A 330 14.66 -4.08 6.75
N LEU A 331 15.00 -4.93 7.73
CA LEU A 331 15.10 -6.37 7.51
C LEU A 331 13.77 -7.00 7.10
N ASN A 332 12.67 -6.53 7.69
CA ASN A 332 11.34 -7.02 7.36
C ASN A 332 10.93 -6.66 5.93
N ALA A 333 11.17 -5.42 5.50
CA ALA A 333 10.92 -4.98 4.13
C ALA A 333 11.79 -5.76 3.13
N ALA A 334 13.07 -5.99 3.47
CA ALA A 334 13.96 -6.80 2.65
C ALA A 334 13.43 -8.22 2.48
N LYS A 335 12.99 -8.86 3.58
CA LYS A 335 12.36 -10.19 3.56
C LYS A 335 11.09 -10.22 2.72
N LEU A 336 10.21 -9.23 2.91
CA LEU A 336 8.94 -9.13 2.19
C LEU A 336 9.15 -8.99 0.67
N LEU A 337 10.13 -8.18 0.27
CA LEU A 337 10.50 -7.93 -1.13
C LEU A 337 11.44 -9.00 -1.73
N GLY A 338 11.90 -9.98 -0.95
CA GLY A 338 12.82 -11.01 -1.39
C GLY A 338 14.20 -10.45 -1.76
N LEU A 339 14.69 -9.46 -1.01
CA LEU A 339 16.04 -8.91 -1.16
C LEU A 339 17.05 -9.74 -0.36
N SER A 340 18.27 -9.82 -0.87
CA SER A 340 19.41 -10.40 -0.12
C SER A 340 20.05 -9.28 0.70
N VAL A 341 20.07 -9.40 2.02
CA VAL A 341 20.72 -8.51 2.98
C VAL A 341 21.83 -9.24 3.67
#